data_0d33a7dde464533d450c461dff08b80d
#
_entry.id   0d33a7dde464533d450c461dff08b80d
#
_cell.length_a   1.000
_cell.length_b   1.000
_cell.length_c   1.000
_cell.angle_alpha   90.00
_cell.angle_beta   90.00
_cell.angle_gamma   90.00
#
_symmetry.space_group_name_H-M   'P 1'
#
loop_
_entity.id
_entity.type
_entity.pdbx_description
1 polymer ?
#
loop_
_entity_poly.entity_id
_entity_poly.type
_entity_poly.pdbx_seq_one_letter_code
_entity_poly.pdbx_strand_id
1 'polypeptide(L)'
;MEHELMRLVLLDKLRLWQKLALLVAAMSLPAVLVGFFYLRSAGDALSQARAELAGSDYLRALGNLYADVAIHEQRAYALASGDAASAPAVRNATARTDAALARLARIDARLGKRFGVRRDYRATAAEWHTLAAAGPATLPARVVAAHQRLLARLARLASAVAVGSRVTADPNQRTRSLMEIASEYVPAALGAEADLRRYAVDAAAKGYLGGGDRTGIAITHTRLLADFSAIKTALEAEPARVRGPLRAALATATTAADRFYRLVARRIIDAKSLKIPTATLYADGTGERRALSALLDTSGTAAAHALSAEISALRTAREVNIALVLLAIALIQALTWTSEHSLTSPLRRVIAVFDRIAAGHY
;
A
#
# COMPACT_ATOMS: atom_id res chain seq x y z
N MET A 1 24.95 -45.57 28.42
CA MET A 1 25.68 -45.40 29.70
C MET A 1 27.16 -44.97 29.48
N GLU A 2 27.89 -45.56 28.52
CA GLU A 2 29.29 -45.16 28.25
C GLU A 2 29.45 -43.72 27.70
N HIS A 3 28.54 -43.21 26.90
CA HIS A 3 28.58 -41.85 26.35
C HIS A 3 28.36 -40.74 27.42
N GLU A 4 27.65 -40.99 28.47
CA GLU A 4 27.47 -40.03 29.59
C GLU A 4 28.71 -39.96 30.49
N LEU A 5 29.35 -41.11 30.75
CA LEU A 5 30.57 -41.18 31.52
C LEU A 5 31.74 -40.44 30.80
N MET A 6 31.83 -40.56 29.47
CA MET A 6 32.88 -39.90 28.69
C MET A 6 32.74 -38.36 28.67
N ARG A 7 31.48 -37.82 28.75
CA ARG A 7 31.21 -36.38 28.86
C ARG A 7 31.60 -35.80 30.24
N LEU A 8 31.38 -36.54 31.32
CA LEU A 8 31.74 -36.11 32.67
C LEU A 8 33.28 -36.07 32.86
N VAL A 9 34.01 -37.01 32.26
CA VAL A 9 35.49 -37.07 32.34
C VAL A 9 36.16 -35.90 31.57
N LEU A 10 35.55 -35.40 30.49
CA LEU A 10 36.01 -34.22 29.77
C LEU A 10 35.87 -32.94 30.59
N LEU A 11 34.80 -32.78 31.32
CA LEU A 11 34.56 -31.65 32.21
C LEU A 11 35.47 -31.62 33.42
N ASP A 12 35.90 -32.78 33.94
CA ASP A 12 36.83 -32.84 35.07
C ASP A 12 38.25 -32.41 34.75
N LYS A 13 38.70 -32.54 33.48
CA LYS A 13 40.01 -32.05 33.00
C LYS A 13 40.07 -30.54 32.79
N LEU A 14 38.95 -29.85 32.79
CA LEU A 14 38.89 -28.39 32.59
C LEU A 14 39.31 -27.65 33.86
N ARG A 15 40.09 -26.59 33.71
CA ARG A 15 40.42 -25.66 34.80
C ARG A 15 39.15 -24.95 35.28
N LEU A 16 39.06 -24.55 36.54
CA LEU A 16 37.88 -23.91 37.12
C LEU A 16 37.35 -22.75 36.29
N TRP A 17 38.24 -21.89 35.77
CA TRP A 17 37.86 -20.77 34.91
C TRP A 17 37.21 -21.24 33.59
N GLN A 18 37.64 -22.38 33.02
CA GLN A 18 37.05 -22.93 31.80
C GLN A 18 35.64 -23.49 32.07
N LYS A 19 35.43 -24.12 33.22
CA LYS A 19 34.10 -24.58 33.68
C LYS A 19 33.15 -23.40 33.83
N LEU A 20 33.60 -22.30 34.45
CA LEU A 20 32.82 -21.06 34.59
C LEU A 20 32.52 -20.40 33.24
N ALA A 21 33.52 -20.30 32.34
CA ALA A 21 33.32 -19.76 30.99
C ALA A 21 32.32 -20.58 30.19
N LEU A 22 32.34 -21.89 30.31
CA LEU A 22 31.40 -22.79 29.64
C LEU A 22 29.98 -22.64 30.20
N LEU A 23 29.84 -22.46 31.51
CA LEU A 23 28.54 -22.16 32.15
C LEU A 23 27.96 -20.85 31.67
N VAL A 24 28.80 -19.79 31.60
CA VAL A 24 28.38 -18.47 31.08
C VAL A 24 27.99 -18.53 29.61
N ALA A 25 28.78 -19.24 28.79
CA ALA A 25 28.44 -19.45 27.39
C ALA A 25 27.11 -20.20 27.25
N ALA A 26 26.90 -21.24 28.04
CA ALA A 26 25.65 -22.01 28.04
C ALA A 26 24.43 -21.17 28.49
N MET A 27 24.61 -20.30 29.51
CA MET A 27 23.54 -19.38 29.97
C MET A 27 23.29 -18.21 28.99
N SER A 28 24.32 -17.75 28.27
CA SER A 28 24.22 -16.65 27.32
C SER A 28 23.64 -17.11 25.97
N LEU A 29 23.84 -18.37 25.58
CA LEU A 29 23.43 -18.91 24.28
C LEU A 29 21.92 -18.75 24.01
N PRO A 30 20.99 -19.08 24.93
CA PRO A 30 19.56 -18.85 24.70
C PRO A 30 19.22 -17.39 24.50
N ALA A 31 19.82 -16.47 25.26
CA ALA A 31 19.58 -15.03 25.12
C ALA A 31 20.09 -14.50 23.76
N VAL A 32 21.25 -14.96 23.31
CA VAL A 32 21.80 -14.61 21.99
C VAL A 32 20.94 -15.18 20.86
N LEU A 33 20.46 -16.42 20.98
CA LEU A 33 19.60 -17.05 19.99
C LEU A 33 18.24 -16.33 19.88
N VAL A 34 17.60 -16.06 21.02
CA VAL A 34 16.33 -15.31 21.06
C VAL A 34 16.52 -13.92 20.48
N GLY A 35 17.58 -13.22 20.87
CA GLY A 35 17.96 -11.91 20.32
C GLY A 35 18.15 -11.95 18.80
N PHE A 36 18.86 -12.95 18.29
CA PHE A 36 19.11 -13.13 16.85
C PHE A 36 17.78 -13.35 16.07
N PHE A 37 16.95 -14.28 16.52
CA PHE A 37 15.66 -14.54 15.87
C PHE A 37 14.75 -13.33 15.91
N TYR A 38 14.70 -12.62 17.04
CA TYR A 38 13.95 -11.39 17.20
C TYR A 38 14.43 -10.29 16.23
N LEU A 39 15.74 -10.04 16.18
CA LEU A 39 16.32 -9.03 15.29
C LEU A 39 16.07 -9.34 13.80
N ARG A 40 16.13 -10.61 13.44
CA ARG A 40 15.77 -11.06 12.08
C ARG A 40 14.30 -10.81 11.79
N SER A 41 13.39 -11.24 12.67
CA SER A 41 11.94 -11.02 12.52
C SER A 41 11.58 -9.52 12.46
N ALA A 42 12.18 -8.70 13.33
CA ALA A 42 11.98 -7.24 13.31
C ALA A 42 12.54 -6.59 12.03
N GLY A 43 13.65 -7.11 11.50
CA GLY A 43 14.21 -6.70 10.21
C GLY A 43 13.29 -7.01 9.03
N ASP A 44 12.71 -8.20 9.02
CA ASP A 44 11.76 -8.65 8.00
C ASP A 44 10.48 -7.81 8.05
N ALA A 45 9.91 -7.58 9.24
CA ALA A 45 8.73 -6.72 9.43
C ALA A 45 8.98 -5.27 8.96
N LEU A 46 10.13 -4.69 9.28
CA LEU A 46 10.52 -3.36 8.83
C LEU A 46 10.70 -3.29 7.30
N SER A 47 11.28 -4.33 6.70
CA SER A 47 11.43 -4.44 5.24
C SER A 47 10.08 -4.55 4.54
N GLN A 48 9.15 -5.30 5.12
CA GLN A 48 7.79 -5.45 4.63
C GLN A 48 7.03 -4.12 4.71
N ALA A 49 6.97 -3.46 5.86
CA ALA A 49 6.29 -2.15 6.02
C ALA A 49 6.84 -1.08 5.06
N ARG A 50 8.16 -1.09 4.78
CA ARG A 50 8.76 -0.22 3.75
C ARG A 50 8.34 -0.59 2.32
N ALA A 51 8.14 -1.88 2.04
CA ALA A 51 7.65 -2.31 0.73
C ALA A 51 6.19 -1.89 0.53
N GLU A 52 5.37 -1.99 1.56
CA GLU A 52 3.98 -1.57 1.59
C GLU A 52 3.85 -0.06 1.39
N LEU A 53 4.67 0.75 2.09
CA LEU A 53 4.71 2.21 1.88
C LEU A 53 5.10 2.57 0.44
N ALA A 54 6.12 1.91 -0.10
CA ALA A 54 6.53 2.12 -1.48
C ALA A 54 5.46 1.66 -2.48
N GLY A 55 4.73 0.58 -2.17
CA GLY A 55 3.57 0.11 -2.93
C GLY A 55 2.42 1.11 -2.90
N SER A 56 2.13 1.68 -1.75
CA SER A 56 1.13 2.75 -1.58
C SER A 56 1.43 3.96 -2.47
N ASP A 57 2.68 4.41 -2.52
CA ASP A 57 3.08 5.53 -3.39
C ASP A 57 2.91 5.18 -4.88
N TYR A 58 3.20 3.94 -5.27
CA TYR A 58 3.00 3.46 -6.63
C TYR A 58 1.51 3.41 -6.99
N LEU A 59 0.67 2.86 -6.10
CA LEU A 59 -0.79 2.75 -6.28
C LEU A 59 -1.45 4.13 -6.38
N ARG A 60 -1.03 5.10 -5.55
CA ARG A 60 -1.51 6.48 -5.62
C ARG A 60 -1.17 7.13 -6.97
N ALA A 61 0.05 6.93 -7.47
CA ALA A 61 0.43 7.44 -8.79
C ALA A 61 -0.36 6.77 -9.92
N LEU A 62 -0.67 5.47 -9.81
CA LEU A 62 -1.56 4.76 -10.74
C LEU A 62 -3.00 5.27 -10.69
N GLY A 63 -3.54 5.53 -9.51
CA GLY A 63 -4.87 6.11 -9.34
C GLY A 63 -5.00 7.48 -10.02
N ASN A 64 -3.99 8.33 -9.86
CA ASN A 64 -3.92 9.63 -10.54
C ASN A 64 -3.85 9.47 -12.06
N LEU A 65 -3.03 8.54 -12.56
CA LEU A 65 -2.97 8.24 -14.00
C LEU A 65 -4.31 7.71 -14.53
N TYR A 66 -4.97 6.81 -13.78
CA TYR A 66 -6.29 6.29 -14.10
C TYR A 66 -7.32 7.42 -14.25
N ALA A 67 -7.36 8.35 -13.31
CA ALA A 67 -8.25 9.51 -13.35
C ALA A 67 -7.95 10.42 -14.56
N ASP A 68 -6.68 10.68 -14.88
CA ASP A 68 -6.31 11.50 -16.03
C ASP A 68 -6.66 10.81 -17.37
N VAL A 69 -6.46 9.49 -17.49
CA VAL A 69 -6.89 8.71 -18.67
C VAL A 69 -8.42 8.76 -18.84
N ALA A 70 -9.18 8.63 -17.76
CA ALA A 70 -10.63 8.72 -17.82
C ALA A 70 -11.13 10.13 -18.19
N ILE A 71 -10.43 11.19 -17.78
CA ILE A 71 -10.70 12.57 -18.25
C ILE A 71 -10.40 12.68 -19.73
N HIS A 72 -9.29 12.13 -20.20
CA HIS A 72 -8.92 12.14 -21.62
C HIS A 72 -9.97 11.41 -22.46
N GLU A 73 -10.43 10.23 -22.03
CA GLU A 73 -11.51 9.49 -22.69
C GLU A 73 -12.73 10.37 -22.98
N GLN A 74 -13.19 11.07 -21.96
CA GLN A 74 -14.38 11.92 -22.08
C GLN A 74 -14.20 13.06 -23.06
N ARG A 75 -13.04 13.74 -23.00
CA ARG A 75 -12.76 14.86 -23.91
C ARG A 75 -12.57 14.39 -25.33
N ALA A 76 -11.86 13.26 -25.52
CA ALA A 76 -11.69 12.64 -26.82
C ALA A 76 -13.03 12.14 -27.41
N TYR A 77 -13.91 11.58 -26.56
CA TYR A 77 -15.27 11.17 -26.95
C TYR A 77 -16.10 12.37 -27.42
N ALA A 78 -16.12 13.45 -26.65
CA ALA A 78 -16.85 14.67 -27.03
C ALA A 78 -16.37 15.21 -28.39
N LEU A 79 -15.05 15.29 -28.59
CA LEU A 79 -14.46 15.71 -29.84
C LEU A 79 -14.82 14.78 -31.02
N ALA A 80 -14.73 13.46 -30.82
CA ALA A 80 -15.12 12.47 -31.83
C ALA A 80 -16.62 12.47 -32.13
N SER A 81 -17.44 12.94 -31.19
CA SER A 81 -18.90 13.13 -31.37
C SER A 81 -19.27 14.45 -32.05
N GLY A 82 -18.30 15.24 -32.52
CA GLY A 82 -18.52 16.47 -33.25
C GLY A 82 -18.41 17.76 -32.43
N ASP A 83 -18.07 17.70 -31.14
CA ASP A 83 -17.81 18.90 -30.32
C ASP A 83 -16.38 19.42 -30.55
N ALA A 84 -16.20 20.18 -31.62
CA ALA A 84 -14.90 20.78 -32.00
C ALA A 84 -14.32 21.68 -30.87
N ALA A 85 -15.17 22.27 -30.02
CA ALA A 85 -14.74 23.09 -28.88
C ALA A 85 -13.98 22.30 -27.83
N SER A 86 -14.11 20.96 -27.80
CA SER A 86 -13.38 20.07 -26.92
C SER A 86 -11.89 19.87 -27.32
N ALA A 87 -11.44 20.26 -28.51
CA ALA A 87 -10.06 20.03 -28.97
C ALA A 87 -8.97 20.58 -28.02
N PRO A 88 -9.05 21.82 -27.48
CA PRO A 88 -8.06 22.29 -26.50
C PRO A 88 -8.10 21.48 -25.21
N ALA A 89 -9.29 21.03 -24.78
CA ALA A 89 -9.44 20.22 -23.57
C ALA A 89 -8.82 18.82 -23.74
N VAL A 90 -8.88 18.23 -24.95
CA VAL A 90 -8.18 16.96 -25.27
C VAL A 90 -6.68 17.16 -25.14
N ARG A 91 -6.10 18.19 -25.79
CA ARG A 91 -4.66 18.48 -25.69
C ARG A 91 -4.20 18.65 -24.25
N ASN A 92 -4.95 19.39 -23.43
CA ASN A 92 -4.64 19.57 -22.02
C ASN A 92 -4.72 18.26 -21.24
N ALA A 93 -5.70 17.41 -21.53
CA ALA A 93 -5.83 16.09 -20.90
C ALA A 93 -4.67 15.17 -21.32
N THR A 94 -4.26 15.17 -22.60
CA THR A 94 -3.07 14.45 -23.08
C THR A 94 -1.83 14.87 -22.30
N ALA A 95 -1.53 16.16 -22.22
CA ALA A 95 -0.36 16.68 -21.49
C ALA A 95 -0.37 16.29 -20.00
N ARG A 96 -1.54 16.28 -19.36
CA ARG A 96 -1.69 15.83 -17.95
C ARG A 96 -1.42 14.35 -17.81
N THR A 97 -1.93 13.52 -18.71
CA THR A 97 -1.72 12.07 -18.71
C THR A 97 -0.24 11.75 -18.96
N ASP A 98 0.41 12.45 -19.89
CA ASP A 98 1.86 12.31 -20.13
C ASP A 98 2.67 12.66 -18.88
N ALA A 99 2.32 13.75 -18.21
CA ALA A 99 2.98 14.15 -16.97
C ALA A 99 2.74 13.13 -15.83
N ALA A 100 1.56 12.54 -15.73
CA ALA A 100 1.26 11.48 -14.77
C ALA A 100 2.03 10.19 -15.09
N LEU A 101 2.11 9.81 -16.37
CA LEU A 101 2.89 8.68 -16.83
C LEU A 101 4.39 8.87 -16.57
N ALA A 102 4.92 10.06 -16.79
CA ALA A 102 6.32 10.40 -16.49
C ALA A 102 6.62 10.34 -14.97
N ARG A 103 5.67 10.72 -14.11
CA ARG A 103 5.80 10.53 -12.65
C ARG A 103 5.84 9.04 -12.30
N LEU A 104 4.94 8.26 -12.89
CA LEU A 104 4.88 6.81 -12.68
C LEU A 104 6.15 6.12 -13.19
N ALA A 105 6.74 6.57 -14.32
CA ALA A 105 8.00 6.08 -14.84
C ALA A 105 9.15 6.17 -13.83
N ARG A 106 9.24 7.28 -13.11
CA ARG A 106 10.28 7.47 -12.08
C ARG A 106 10.09 6.51 -10.90
N ILE A 107 8.85 6.20 -10.56
CA ILE A 107 8.53 5.22 -9.50
C ILE A 107 8.84 3.80 -10.00
N ASP A 108 8.42 3.45 -11.23
CA ASP A 108 8.68 2.14 -11.83
C ASP A 108 10.19 1.87 -12.00
N ALA A 109 10.97 2.88 -12.36
CA ALA A 109 12.42 2.73 -12.47
C ALA A 109 13.06 2.20 -11.17
N ARG A 110 12.54 2.60 -10.02
CA ARG A 110 13.02 2.20 -8.69
C ARG A 110 12.38 0.90 -8.19
N LEU A 111 11.08 0.74 -8.39
CA LEU A 111 10.27 -0.28 -7.73
C LEU A 111 9.77 -1.38 -8.67
N GLY A 112 9.67 -1.12 -9.97
CA GLY A 112 9.05 -2.03 -10.94
C GLY A 112 9.72 -3.41 -11.02
N LYS A 113 11.05 -3.48 -10.88
CA LYS A 113 11.77 -4.77 -10.79
C LYS A 113 11.49 -5.48 -9.45
N ARG A 114 11.47 -4.73 -8.36
CA ARG A 114 11.23 -5.27 -7.01
C ARG A 114 9.84 -5.88 -6.88
N PHE A 115 8.83 -5.23 -7.47
CA PHE A 115 7.44 -5.69 -7.44
C PHE A 115 7.07 -6.62 -8.61
N GLY A 116 8.00 -6.85 -9.54
CA GLY A 116 7.77 -7.73 -10.71
C GLY A 116 6.89 -7.12 -11.79
N VAL A 117 6.60 -5.80 -11.76
CA VAL A 117 5.58 -5.14 -12.59
C VAL A 117 6.13 -4.34 -13.77
N ARG A 118 7.45 -4.27 -13.94
CA ARG A 118 8.10 -3.47 -14.98
C ARG A 118 7.62 -3.77 -16.41
N ARG A 119 7.32 -5.04 -16.71
CA ARG A 119 6.79 -5.45 -18.01
C ARG A 119 5.40 -4.87 -18.24
N ASP A 120 4.53 -4.97 -17.24
CA ASP A 120 3.14 -4.50 -17.31
C ASP A 120 3.08 -2.98 -17.40
N TYR A 121 3.95 -2.27 -16.65
CA TYR A 121 4.11 -0.82 -16.79
C TYR A 121 4.50 -0.43 -18.22
N ARG A 122 5.53 -1.05 -18.80
CA ARG A 122 5.97 -0.74 -20.17
C ARG A 122 4.87 -0.97 -21.20
N ALA A 123 4.12 -2.07 -21.07
CA ALA A 123 3.01 -2.37 -21.95
C ALA A 123 1.88 -1.33 -21.80
N THR A 124 1.62 -0.86 -20.59
CA THR A 124 0.63 0.20 -20.29
C THR A 124 1.06 1.55 -20.91
N ALA A 125 2.34 1.92 -20.75
CA ALA A 125 2.89 3.13 -21.33
C ALA A 125 2.85 3.12 -22.86
N ALA A 126 3.22 2.00 -23.50
CA ALA A 126 3.15 1.83 -24.95
C ALA A 126 1.72 1.97 -25.49
N GLU A 127 0.74 1.38 -24.78
CA GLU A 127 -0.67 1.51 -25.16
C GLU A 127 -1.19 2.94 -25.07
N TRP A 128 -0.79 3.68 -24.02
CA TRP A 128 -1.11 5.11 -23.92
C TRP A 128 -0.52 5.91 -25.09
N HIS A 129 0.78 5.73 -25.38
CA HIS A 129 1.42 6.47 -26.48
C HIS A 129 0.78 6.16 -27.83
N THR A 130 0.37 4.89 -28.08
CA THR A 130 -0.37 4.51 -29.28
C THR A 130 -1.72 5.22 -29.35
N LEU A 131 -2.43 5.30 -28.22
CA LEU A 131 -3.74 5.96 -28.13
C LEU A 131 -3.60 7.46 -28.34
N ALA A 132 -2.63 8.12 -27.72
CA ALA A 132 -2.40 9.55 -27.83
C ALA A 132 -1.97 9.95 -29.27
N ALA A 133 -1.18 9.10 -29.95
CA ALA A 133 -0.72 9.32 -31.31
C ALA A 133 -1.83 9.12 -32.37
N ALA A 134 -2.86 8.32 -32.08
CA ALA A 134 -3.95 8.04 -33.03
C ALA A 134 -4.82 9.27 -33.37
N GLY A 135 -4.71 10.34 -32.58
CA GLY A 135 -5.38 11.61 -32.81
C GLY A 135 -6.93 11.54 -32.71
N PRO A 136 -7.62 12.68 -32.92
CA PRO A 136 -9.05 12.80 -32.72
C PRO A 136 -9.94 12.23 -33.86
N ALA A 137 -9.35 11.71 -34.92
CA ALA A 137 -10.08 11.31 -36.15
C ALA A 137 -10.81 9.96 -36.06
N THR A 138 -11.08 9.44 -34.88
CA THR A 138 -11.69 8.13 -34.70
C THR A 138 -13.16 8.22 -34.33
N LEU A 139 -13.93 7.19 -34.76
CA LEU A 139 -15.33 7.03 -34.35
C LEU A 139 -15.43 7.00 -32.80
N PRO A 140 -16.46 7.64 -32.20
CA PRO A 140 -16.65 7.66 -30.73
C PRO A 140 -16.54 6.29 -30.07
N ALA A 141 -17.12 5.26 -30.66
CA ALA A 141 -17.04 3.87 -30.17
C ALA A 141 -15.59 3.33 -30.09
N ARG A 142 -14.74 3.71 -31.05
CA ARG A 142 -13.30 3.32 -31.03
C ARG A 142 -12.54 4.03 -29.94
N VAL A 143 -12.85 5.31 -29.69
CA VAL A 143 -12.28 6.09 -28.57
C VAL A 143 -12.56 5.36 -27.27
N VAL A 144 -13.83 5.05 -26.99
CA VAL A 144 -14.26 4.33 -25.78
C VAL A 144 -13.53 2.98 -25.67
N ALA A 145 -13.57 2.16 -26.71
CA ALA A 145 -12.95 0.82 -26.68
C ALA A 145 -11.43 0.88 -26.40
N ALA A 146 -10.73 1.86 -26.96
CA ALA A 146 -9.29 2.00 -26.73
C ALA A 146 -8.98 2.43 -25.28
N HIS A 147 -9.71 3.40 -24.74
CA HIS A 147 -9.53 3.84 -23.35
C HIS A 147 -9.92 2.75 -22.34
N GLN A 148 -11.00 2.00 -22.59
CA GLN A 148 -11.41 0.90 -21.72
C GLN A 148 -10.34 -0.20 -21.64
N ARG A 149 -9.67 -0.53 -22.76
CA ARG A 149 -8.53 -1.46 -22.73
C ARG A 149 -7.40 -0.94 -21.85
N LEU A 150 -7.05 0.35 -22.00
CA LEU A 150 -5.99 0.98 -21.20
C LEU A 150 -6.35 1.03 -19.71
N LEU A 151 -7.59 1.42 -19.37
CA LEU A 151 -8.08 1.44 -17.98
C LEU A 151 -8.07 0.05 -17.35
N ALA A 152 -8.49 -0.97 -18.09
CA ALA A 152 -8.42 -2.36 -17.64
C ALA A 152 -6.95 -2.82 -17.42
N ARG A 153 -6.02 -2.34 -18.25
CA ARG A 153 -4.60 -2.63 -18.07
C ARG A 153 -4.02 -1.93 -16.85
N LEU A 154 -4.41 -0.66 -16.60
CA LEU A 154 -4.04 0.08 -15.39
C LEU A 154 -4.56 -0.62 -14.13
N ALA A 155 -5.80 -1.12 -14.14
CA ALA A 155 -6.36 -1.87 -13.02
C ALA A 155 -5.58 -3.17 -12.75
N ARG A 156 -5.20 -3.92 -13.79
CA ARG A 156 -4.34 -5.12 -13.64
C ARG A 156 -2.95 -4.78 -13.09
N LEU A 157 -2.36 -3.67 -13.57
CA LEU A 157 -1.08 -3.19 -13.05
C LEU A 157 -1.19 -2.81 -11.57
N ALA A 158 -2.27 -2.16 -11.15
CA ALA A 158 -2.53 -1.83 -9.75
C ALA A 158 -2.64 -3.10 -8.89
N SER A 159 -3.39 -4.10 -9.32
CA SER A 159 -3.47 -5.40 -8.63
C SER A 159 -2.11 -6.08 -8.52
N ALA A 160 -1.31 -6.07 -9.58
CA ALA A 160 0.04 -6.65 -9.56
C ALA A 160 0.98 -5.89 -8.59
N VAL A 161 0.89 -4.56 -8.53
CA VAL A 161 1.62 -3.74 -7.54
C VAL A 161 1.19 -4.07 -6.12
N ALA A 162 -0.12 -4.19 -5.87
CA ALA A 162 -0.65 -4.52 -4.54
C ALA A 162 -0.12 -5.88 -4.05
N VAL A 163 -0.10 -6.89 -4.93
CA VAL A 163 0.48 -8.21 -4.63
C VAL A 163 1.99 -8.13 -4.43
N GLY A 164 2.72 -7.49 -5.35
CA GLY A 164 4.18 -7.40 -5.31
C GLY A 164 4.73 -6.61 -4.12
N SER A 165 3.98 -5.62 -3.63
CA SER A 165 4.32 -4.82 -2.45
C SER A 165 3.78 -5.41 -1.14
N ARG A 166 2.94 -6.46 -1.20
CA ARG A 166 2.24 -7.08 -0.06
C ARG A 166 1.30 -6.16 0.72
N VAL A 167 0.88 -5.06 0.12
CA VAL A 167 -0.02 -4.08 0.74
C VAL A 167 -1.33 -4.72 1.26
N THR A 168 -1.86 -5.72 0.57
CA THR A 168 -3.08 -6.44 0.95
C THR A 168 -2.85 -7.53 1.99
N ALA A 169 -1.60 -7.86 2.31
CA ALA A 169 -1.21 -8.91 3.26
C ALA A 169 -0.71 -8.35 4.59
N ASP A 170 -0.87 -7.06 4.84
CA ASP A 170 -0.47 -6.41 6.09
C ASP A 170 -1.22 -7.05 7.28
N PRO A 171 -0.51 -7.55 8.32
CA PRO A 171 -1.12 -8.09 9.52
C PRO A 171 -1.85 -7.02 10.34
N ASN A 172 -1.48 -5.74 10.18
CA ASN A 172 -2.13 -4.62 10.84
C ASN A 172 -3.46 -4.28 10.14
N GLN A 173 -4.57 -4.67 10.74
CA GLN A 173 -5.92 -4.47 10.18
C GLN A 173 -6.19 -3.00 9.81
N ARG A 174 -5.71 -2.06 10.62
CA ARG A 174 -5.90 -0.63 10.39
C ARG A 174 -5.21 -0.16 9.10
N THR A 175 -3.93 -0.44 8.94
CA THR A 175 -3.17 -0.08 7.75
C THR A 175 -3.79 -0.73 6.51
N ARG A 176 -4.20 -2.00 6.64
CA ARG A 176 -4.89 -2.75 5.58
C ARG A 176 -6.19 -2.06 5.16
N SER A 177 -7.08 -1.69 6.08
CA SER A 177 -8.34 -1.01 5.76
C SER A 177 -8.14 0.29 5.01
N LEU A 178 -7.17 1.13 5.43
CA LEU A 178 -6.84 2.36 4.73
C LEU A 178 -6.27 2.11 3.33
N MET A 179 -5.49 1.04 3.18
CA MET A 179 -4.94 0.65 1.89
C MET A 179 -6.02 0.10 0.94
N GLU A 180 -6.96 -0.71 1.42
CA GLU A 180 -8.11 -1.18 0.65
C GLU A 180 -8.96 -0.01 0.15
N ILE A 181 -9.22 1.00 1.00
CA ILE A 181 -9.91 2.23 0.59
C ILE A 181 -9.17 2.91 -0.56
N ALA A 182 -7.86 3.12 -0.42
CA ALA A 182 -7.06 3.89 -1.37
C ALA A 182 -6.75 3.12 -2.68
N SER A 183 -6.60 1.79 -2.62
CA SER A 183 -6.13 0.98 -3.75
C SER A 183 -7.22 0.17 -4.44
N GLU A 184 -8.37 -0.04 -3.81
CA GLU A 184 -9.44 -0.88 -4.32
C GLU A 184 -10.77 -0.10 -4.43
N TYR A 185 -11.35 0.33 -3.32
CA TYR A 185 -12.71 0.88 -3.33
C TYR A 185 -12.82 2.24 -4.02
N VAL A 186 -11.90 3.17 -3.77
CA VAL A 186 -11.97 4.49 -4.44
C VAL A 186 -11.64 4.39 -5.93
N PRO A 187 -10.64 3.64 -6.40
CA PRO A 187 -10.45 3.36 -7.82
C PRO A 187 -11.65 2.65 -8.48
N ALA A 188 -12.31 1.71 -7.79
CA ALA A 188 -13.52 1.06 -8.28
C ALA A 188 -14.67 2.06 -8.44
N ALA A 189 -14.88 2.94 -7.46
CA ALA A 189 -15.87 4.01 -7.51
C ALA A 189 -15.60 5.00 -8.66
N LEU A 190 -14.33 5.37 -8.91
CA LEU A 190 -13.93 6.19 -10.07
C LEU A 190 -14.24 5.49 -11.39
N GLY A 191 -14.03 4.18 -11.47
CA GLY A 191 -14.38 3.37 -12.63
C GLY A 191 -15.89 3.33 -12.87
N ALA A 192 -16.67 3.09 -11.81
CA ALA A 192 -18.13 3.10 -11.86
C ALA A 192 -18.68 4.48 -12.28
N GLU A 193 -18.11 5.58 -11.73
CA GLU A 193 -18.47 6.94 -12.15
C GLU A 193 -18.22 7.16 -13.65
N ALA A 194 -17.06 6.74 -14.15
CA ALA A 194 -16.72 6.86 -15.56
C ALA A 194 -17.71 6.10 -16.46
N ASP A 195 -18.08 4.88 -16.09
CA ASP A 195 -19.06 4.07 -16.80
C ASP A 195 -20.46 4.68 -16.78
N LEU A 196 -20.92 5.14 -15.60
CA LEU A 196 -22.21 5.81 -15.46
C LEU A 196 -22.33 7.01 -16.41
N ARG A 197 -21.28 7.83 -16.44
CA ARG A 197 -21.24 8.99 -17.32
C ARG A 197 -21.20 8.59 -18.79
N ARG A 198 -20.43 7.57 -19.13
CA ARG A 198 -20.37 7.04 -20.50
C ARG A 198 -21.73 6.62 -21.01
N TYR A 199 -22.48 5.82 -20.23
CA TYR A 199 -23.84 5.41 -20.61
C TYR A 199 -24.78 6.62 -20.78
N ALA A 200 -24.70 7.59 -19.89
CA ALA A 200 -25.54 8.79 -19.96
C ALA A 200 -25.22 9.64 -21.20
N VAL A 201 -23.92 9.83 -21.51
CA VAL A 201 -23.46 10.59 -22.69
C VAL A 201 -23.82 9.86 -23.98
N ASP A 202 -23.65 8.54 -24.02
CA ASP A 202 -23.97 7.72 -25.18
C ASP A 202 -25.48 7.77 -25.51
N ALA A 203 -26.35 7.64 -24.49
CA ALA A 203 -27.77 7.80 -24.66
C ALA A 203 -28.16 9.21 -25.13
N ALA A 204 -27.56 10.26 -24.59
CA ALA A 204 -27.78 11.64 -25.01
C ALA A 204 -27.32 11.87 -26.45
N ALA A 205 -26.19 11.33 -26.86
CA ALA A 205 -25.68 11.45 -28.22
C ALA A 205 -26.55 10.71 -29.26
N LYS A 206 -27.10 9.55 -28.90
CA LYS A 206 -28.03 8.78 -29.74
C LYS A 206 -29.41 9.44 -29.81
N GLY A 207 -29.80 10.26 -28.83
CA GLY A 207 -31.15 10.83 -28.72
C GLY A 207 -32.20 9.85 -28.18
N TYR A 208 -31.81 8.65 -27.76
CA TYR A 208 -32.68 7.65 -27.16
C TYR A 208 -31.93 6.79 -26.12
N LEU A 209 -32.68 6.24 -25.15
CA LEU A 209 -32.16 5.32 -24.15
C LEU A 209 -32.45 3.89 -24.56
N GLY A 210 -31.41 3.16 -24.96
CA GLY A 210 -31.51 1.73 -25.23
C GLY A 210 -31.70 0.91 -23.94
N GLY A 211 -32.28 -0.31 -24.07
CA GLY A 211 -32.42 -1.22 -22.92
C GLY A 211 -31.06 -1.56 -22.24
N GLY A 212 -30.02 -1.76 -23.04
CA GLY A 212 -28.68 -1.99 -22.55
C GLY A 212 -28.10 -0.79 -21.76
N ASP A 213 -28.34 0.45 -22.25
CA ASP A 213 -27.89 1.67 -21.58
C ASP A 213 -28.60 1.85 -20.23
N ARG A 214 -29.93 1.61 -20.18
CA ARG A 214 -30.72 1.66 -18.93
C ARG A 214 -30.20 0.67 -17.90
N THR A 215 -29.96 -0.59 -18.32
CA THR A 215 -29.41 -1.64 -17.46
C THR A 215 -27.98 -1.28 -17.00
N GLY A 216 -27.14 -0.78 -17.90
CA GLY A 216 -25.79 -0.32 -17.59
C GLY A 216 -25.75 0.78 -16.55
N ILE A 217 -26.61 1.81 -16.69
CA ILE A 217 -26.75 2.89 -15.70
C ILE A 217 -27.13 2.33 -14.33
N ALA A 218 -28.15 1.45 -14.27
CA ALA A 218 -28.63 0.88 -13.01
C ALA A 218 -27.56 0.03 -12.30
N ILE A 219 -26.91 -0.87 -13.03
CA ILE A 219 -25.83 -1.73 -12.49
C ILE A 219 -24.67 -0.87 -11.98
N THR A 220 -24.25 0.12 -12.75
CA THR A 220 -23.11 0.95 -12.42
C THR A 220 -23.38 1.83 -11.19
N HIS A 221 -24.60 2.39 -11.09
CA HIS A 221 -25.02 3.14 -9.91
C HIS A 221 -25.04 2.25 -8.66
N THR A 222 -25.59 1.03 -8.75
CA THR A 222 -25.60 0.07 -7.65
C THR A 222 -24.18 -0.28 -7.20
N ARG A 223 -23.26 -0.46 -8.15
CA ARG A 223 -21.84 -0.73 -7.85
C ARG A 223 -21.20 0.46 -7.10
N LEU A 224 -21.42 1.68 -7.58
CA LEU A 224 -20.91 2.89 -6.93
C LEU A 224 -21.39 3.03 -5.48
N LEU A 225 -22.66 2.73 -5.22
CA LEU A 225 -23.23 2.71 -3.87
C LEU A 225 -22.61 1.62 -2.98
N ALA A 226 -22.34 0.44 -3.55
CA ALA A 226 -21.67 -0.66 -2.84
C ALA A 226 -20.23 -0.27 -2.46
N ASP A 227 -19.48 0.39 -3.36
CA ASP A 227 -18.14 0.88 -3.07
C ASP A 227 -18.15 1.93 -1.95
N PHE A 228 -19.09 2.89 -1.97
CA PHE A 228 -19.23 3.85 -0.87
C PHE A 228 -19.60 3.20 0.46
N SER A 229 -20.44 2.16 0.43
CA SER A 229 -20.77 1.38 1.63
C SER A 229 -19.56 0.64 2.19
N ALA A 230 -18.76 0.03 1.32
CA ALA A 230 -17.52 -0.65 1.71
C ALA A 230 -16.52 0.32 2.35
N ILE A 231 -16.31 1.51 1.74
CA ILE A 231 -15.47 2.57 2.31
C ILE A 231 -15.99 2.98 3.69
N LYS A 232 -17.30 3.20 3.83
CA LYS A 232 -17.91 3.58 5.11
C LYS A 232 -17.63 2.54 6.19
N THR A 233 -17.84 1.25 5.88
CA THR A 233 -17.59 0.14 6.80
C THR A 233 -16.11 0.06 7.19
N ALA A 234 -15.21 0.17 6.23
CA ALA A 234 -13.77 0.16 6.49
C ALA A 234 -13.33 1.33 7.40
N LEU A 235 -13.99 2.50 7.29
CA LEU A 235 -13.71 3.66 8.14
C LEU A 235 -14.20 3.51 9.59
N GLU A 236 -15.11 2.60 9.89
CA GLU A 236 -15.62 2.42 11.26
C GLU A 236 -14.53 1.92 12.23
N ALA A 237 -13.57 1.15 11.73
CA ALA A 237 -12.43 0.67 12.50
C ALA A 237 -11.37 1.75 12.79
N GLU A 238 -11.45 2.92 12.13
CA GLU A 238 -10.40 3.95 12.21
C GLU A 238 -10.59 4.89 13.40
N PRO A 239 -9.50 5.39 14.04
CA PRO A 239 -9.56 6.42 15.06
C PRO A 239 -10.20 7.72 14.55
N ALA A 240 -10.87 8.46 15.43
CA ALA A 240 -11.61 9.67 15.07
C ALA A 240 -10.79 10.69 14.26
N ARG A 241 -9.50 10.86 14.60
CA ARG A 241 -8.58 11.79 13.92
C ARG A 241 -8.34 11.46 12.44
N VAL A 242 -8.37 10.17 12.08
CA VAL A 242 -8.21 9.68 10.70
C VAL A 242 -9.58 9.59 10.02
N ARG A 243 -10.56 9.06 10.74
CA ARG A 243 -11.92 8.86 10.27
C ARG A 243 -12.63 10.16 9.90
N GLY A 244 -12.39 11.25 10.65
CA GLY A 244 -13.07 12.54 10.44
C GLY A 244 -12.86 13.11 9.02
N PRO A 245 -11.61 13.37 8.60
CA PRO A 245 -11.32 13.87 7.24
C PRO A 245 -11.83 12.95 6.13
N LEU A 246 -11.65 11.63 6.29
CA LEU A 246 -12.11 10.63 5.31
C LEU A 246 -13.63 10.55 5.22
N ARG A 247 -14.35 10.64 6.33
CA ARG A 247 -15.82 10.73 6.33
C ARG A 247 -16.32 11.98 5.62
N ALA A 248 -15.68 13.12 5.84
CA ALA A 248 -16.02 14.36 5.17
C ALA A 248 -15.81 14.26 3.66
N ALA A 249 -14.68 13.71 3.22
CA ALA A 249 -14.40 13.47 1.81
C ALA A 249 -15.39 12.47 1.19
N LEU A 250 -15.71 11.36 1.89
CA LEU A 250 -16.69 10.37 1.46
C LEU A 250 -18.09 11.00 1.33
N ALA A 251 -18.52 11.77 2.33
CA ALA A 251 -19.82 12.45 2.28
C ALA A 251 -19.92 13.41 1.09
N THR A 252 -18.83 14.15 0.80
CA THR A 252 -18.74 15.03 -0.36
C THR A 252 -18.84 14.23 -1.67
N ALA A 253 -18.13 13.12 -1.79
CA ALA A 253 -18.16 12.24 -2.96
C ALA A 253 -19.56 11.61 -3.15
N THR A 254 -20.15 11.07 -2.09
CA THR A 254 -21.49 10.49 -2.13
C THR A 254 -22.55 11.52 -2.53
N THR A 255 -22.47 12.74 -1.98
CA THR A 255 -23.41 13.82 -2.34
C THR A 255 -23.27 14.23 -3.80
N ALA A 256 -22.04 14.30 -4.30
CA ALA A 256 -21.78 14.65 -5.70
C ALA A 256 -22.26 13.55 -6.66
N ALA A 257 -22.01 12.29 -6.33
CA ALA A 257 -22.50 11.12 -7.08
C ALA A 257 -24.04 11.07 -7.14
N ASP A 258 -24.70 11.28 -6.02
CA ASP A 258 -26.14 11.35 -5.89
C ASP A 258 -26.76 12.47 -6.74
N ARG A 259 -26.10 13.63 -6.75
CA ARG A 259 -26.53 14.77 -7.59
C ARG A 259 -26.43 14.43 -9.07
N PHE A 260 -25.33 13.84 -9.49
CA PHE A 260 -25.12 13.45 -10.87
C PHE A 260 -26.09 12.34 -11.29
N TYR A 261 -26.29 11.32 -10.47
CA TYR A 261 -27.26 10.26 -10.75
C TYR A 261 -28.69 10.81 -10.88
N ARG A 262 -29.13 11.72 -9.99
CA ARG A 262 -30.44 12.38 -10.09
C ARG A 262 -30.60 13.22 -11.36
N LEU A 263 -29.52 13.82 -11.85
CA LEU A 263 -29.49 14.47 -13.15
C LEU A 263 -29.75 13.46 -14.26
N VAL A 264 -28.98 12.36 -14.28
CA VAL A 264 -29.11 11.27 -15.26
C VAL A 264 -30.53 10.66 -15.20
N ALA A 265 -31.03 10.37 -14.00
CA ALA A 265 -32.37 9.84 -13.83
C ALA A 265 -33.42 10.75 -14.49
N ARG A 266 -33.46 12.02 -14.13
CA ARG A 266 -34.45 12.98 -14.63
C ARG A 266 -34.30 13.31 -16.11
N ARG A 267 -33.10 13.43 -16.63
CA ARG A 267 -32.79 13.92 -17.98
C ARG A 267 -32.56 12.84 -19.02
N ILE A 268 -32.30 11.60 -18.58
CA ILE A 268 -31.97 10.45 -19.44
C ILE A 268 -33.00 9.32 -19.22
N ILE A 269 -33.20 8.87 -17.96
CA ILE A 269 -34.00 7.67 -17.68
C ILE A 269 -35.49 7.97 -17.81
N ASP A 270 -35.95 9.08 -17.23
CA ASP A 270 -37.38 9.46 -17.15
C ASP A 270 -37.80 10.46 -18.24
N ALA A 271 -36.85 10.90 -19.06
CA ALA A 271 -37.10 11.88 -20.09
C ALA A 271 -37.93 11.31 -21.24
N LYS A 272 -38.97 12.02 -21.66
CA LYS A 272 -39.78 11.68 -22.86
C LYS A 272 -39.01 11.95 -24.17
N SER A 273 -38.00 12.80 -24.12
CA SER A 273 -37.16 13.18 -25.26
C SER A 273 -35.75 13.51 -24.74
N LEU A 274 -34.74 12.88 -25.30
CA LEU A 274 -33.32 13.12 -24.93
C LEU A 274 -32.76 14.31 -25.73
N LYS A 275 -33.01 15.54 -25.23
CA LYS A 275 -32.47 16.78 -25.80
C LYS A 275 -31.51 17.48 -24.84
N ILE A 276 -30.67 16.70 -24.13
CA ILE A 276 -29.64 17.26 -23.25
C ILE A 276 -28.33 17.38 -24.02
N PRO A 277 -27.66 18.54 -24.03
CA PRO A 277 -26.33 18.67 -24.60
C PRO A 277 -25.35 17.78 -23.82
N THR A 278 -24.55 17.00 -24.52
CA THR A 278 -23.51 16.14 -23.89
C THR A 278 -22.54 16.95 -23.04
N ALA A 279 -22.25 18.20 -23.42
CA ALA A 279 -21.43 19.14 -22.66
C ALA A 279 -21.97 19.39 -21.24
N THR A 280 -23.30 19.41 -21.04
CA THR A 280 -23.93 19.57 -19.72
C THR A 280 -23.65 18.36 -18.84
N LEU A 281 -23.76 17.14 -19.36
CA LEU A 281 -23.43 15.90 -18.63
C LEU A 281 -21.96 15.86 -18.23
N TYR A 282 -21.06 16.38 -19.09
CA TYR A 282 -19.64 16.48 -18.75
C TYR A 282 -19.37 17.52 -17.65
N ALA A 283 -20.02 18.67 -17.69
CA ALA A 283 -19.83 19.73 -16.70
C ALA A 283 -20.30 19.26 -15.30
N ASP A 284 -21.51 18.71 -15.24
CA ASP A 284 -22.11 18.25 -13.97
C ASP A 284 -21.35 17.08 -13.36
N GLY A 285 -20.92 16.11 -14.17
CA GLY A 285 -20.09 15.01 -13.70
C GLY A 285 -18.65 15.39 -13.30
N THR A 286 -18.16 16.58 -13.67
CA THR A 286 -16.82 17.03 -13.23
C THR A 286 -16.75 17.26 -11.74
N GLY A 287 -17.85 17.67 -11.08
CA GLY A 287 -17.94 17.83 -9.63
C GLY A 287 -17.78 16.51 -8.90
N GLU A 288 -18.45 15.46 -9.36
CA GLU A 288 -18.36 14.11 -8.82
C GLU A 288 -16.93 13.56 -8.89
N ARG A 289 -16.33 13.63 -10.07
CA ARG A 289 -14.95 13.16 -10.26
C ARG A 289 -13.95 13.89 -9.38
N ARG A 290 -14.07 15.22 -9.24
CA ARG A 290 -13.23 16.00 -8.35
C ARG A 290 -13.36 15.54 -6.91
N ALA A 291 -14.58 15.25 -6.45
CA ALA A 291 -14.83 14.75 -5.11
C ALA A 291 -14.24 13.34 -4.89
N LEU A 292 -14.38 12.43 -5.85
CA LEU A 292 -13.77 11.10 -5.80
C LEU A 292 -12.22 11.17 -5.84
N SER A 293 -11.65 12.06 -6.66
CA SER A 293 -10.19 12.27 -6.68
C SER A 293 -9.68 12.83 -5.35
N ALA A 294 -10.42 13.75 -4.72
CA ALA A 294 -10.07 14.25 -3.39
C ALA A 294 -10.16 13.16 -2.31
N LEU A 295 -11.14 12.25 -2.41
CA LEU A 295 -11.23 11.08 -1.53
C LEU A 295 -10.03 10.14 -1.73
N LEU A 296 -9.60 9.91 -2.98
CA LEU A 296 -8.40 9.12 -3.29
C LEU A 296 -7.15 9.73 -2.66
N ASP A 297 -6.93 11.02 -2.82
CA ASP A 297 -5.77 11.72 -2.25
C ASP A 297 -5.79 11.69 -0.71
N THR A 298 -6.97 11.89 -0.12
CA THR A 298 -7.15 11.86 1.34
C THR A 298 -6.87 10.46 1.90
N SER A 299 -7.42 9.42 1.26
CA SER A 299 -7.22 8.03 1.70
C SER A 299 -5.77 7.57 1.50
N GLY A 300 -5.17 7.89 0.36
CA GLY A 300 -3.77 7.58 0.10
C GLY A 300 -2.80 8.28 1.07
N THR A 301 -3.10 9.53 1.43
CA THR A 301 -2.33 10.27 2.43
C THR A 301 -2.48 9.66 3.83
N ALA A 302 -3.70 9.30 4.23
CA ALA A 302 -3.95 8.65 5.52
C ALA A 302 -3.24 7.28 5.62
N ALA A 303 -3.27 6.49 4.55
CA ALA A 303 -2.57 5.20 4.46
C ALA A 303 -1.04 5.38 4.57
N ALA A 304 -0.46 6.33 3.84
CA ALA A 304 0.97 6.63 3.91
C ALA A 304 1.40 7.10 5.31
N HIS A 305 0.60 7.91 5.98
CA HIS A 305 0.86 8.32 7.38
C HIS A 305 0.78 7.14 8.35
N ALA A 306 -0.20 6.25 8.21
CA ALA A 306 -0.32 5.07 9.05
C ALA A 306 0.90 4.15 8.90
N LEU A 307 1.32 3.85 7.67
CA LEU A 307 2.52 3.07 7.37
C LEU A 307 3.79 3.71 7.89
N SER A 308 3.93 5.04 7.74
CA SER A 308 5.09 5.77 8.26
C SER A 308 5.17 5.71 9.78
N ALA A 309 4.04 5.82 10.48
CA ALA A 309 3.97 5.67 11.93
C ALA A 309 4.32 4.25 12.37
N GLU A 310 3.87 3.24 11.65
CA GLU A 310 4.20 1.83 11.90
C GLU A 310 5.70 1.55 11.70
N ILE A 311 6.29 2.05 10.61
CA ILE A 311 7.73 1.96 10.37
C ILE A 311 8.52 2.60 11.52
N SER A 312 8.08 3.75 12.01
CA SER A 312 8.72 4.44 13.14
C SER A 312 8.61 3.63 14.44
N ALA A 313 7.44 3.06 14.73
CA ALA A 313 7.23 2.19 15.89
C ALA A 313 8.10 0.92 15.83
N LEU A 314 8.17 0.27 14.67
CA LEU A 314 9.01 -0.92 14.45
C LEU A 314 10.51 -0.60 14.63
N ARG A 315 10.97 0.58 14.17
CA ARG A 315 12.35 1.03 14.41
C ARG A 315 12.65 1.21 15.88
N THR A 316 11.81 1.96 16.59
CA THR A 316 11.97 2.19 18.03
C THR A 316 11.94 0.88 18.80
N ALA A 317 10.99 -0.01 18.52
CA ALA A 317 10.93 -1.32 19.16
C ALA A 317 12.20 -2.14 18.92
N ARG A 318 12.73 -2.11 17.69
CA ARG A 318 14.00 -2.78 17.37
C ARG A 318 15.17 -2.21 18.16
N GLU A 319 15.29 -0.89 18.26
CA GLU A 319 16.37 -0.22 18.99
C GLU A 319 16.30 -0.52 20.49
N VAL A 320 15.10 -0.44 21.09
CA VAL A 320 14.90 -0.80 22.50
C VAL A 320 15.27 -2.24 22.77
N ASN A 321 14.87 -3.17 21.90
CA ASN A 321 15.20 -4.58 22.10
C ASN A 321 16.68 -4.89 21.90
N ILE A 322 17.37 -4.20 20.99
CA ILE A 322 18.84 -4.29 20.88
C ILE A 322 19.48 -3.84 22.20
N ALA A 323 19.04 -2.71 22.74
CA ALA A 323 19.56 -2.19 24.01
C ALA A 323 19.32 -3.17 25.17
N LEU A 324 18.13 -3.81 25.24
CA LEU A 324 17.81 -4.81 26.25
C LEU A 324 18.67 -6.07 26.13
N VAL A 325 18.93 -6.56 24.91
CA VAL A 325 19.81 -7.72 24.68
C VAL A 325 21.26 -7.38 25.11
N LEU A 326 21.75 -6.19 24.73
CA LEU A 326 23.09 -5.75 25.13
C LEU A 326 23.21 -5.60 26.65
N LEU A 327 22.18 -5.04 27.29
CA LEU A 327 22.10 -4.93 28.75
C LEU A 327 22.12 -6.31 29.42
N ALA A 328 21.35 -7.25 28.92
CA ALA A 328 21.33 -8.63 29.46
C ALA A 328 22.70 -9.30 29.33
N ILE A 329 23.38 -9.16 28.19
CA ILE A 329 24.74 -9.66 28.00
C ILE A 329 25.72 -8.99 28.98
N ALA A 330 25.63 -7.66 29.15
CA ALA A 330 26.48 -6.94 30.09
C ALA A 330 26.27 -7.37 31.54
N LEU A 331 25.03 -7.61 31.94
CA LEU A 331 24.71 -8.12 33.29
C LEU A 331 25.27 -9.53 33.52
N ILE A 332 25.15 -10.42 32.53
CA ILE A 332 25.73 -11.77 32.61
C ILE A 332 27.26 -11.67 32.75
N GLN A 333 27.93 -10.81 31.99
CA GLN A 333 29.36 -10.59 32.08
C GLN A 333 29.77 -10.01 33.46
N ALA A 334 29.03 -9.03 33.98
CA ALA A 334 29.29 -8.46 35.29
C ALA A 334 29.12 -9.48 36.43
N LEU A 335 28.05 -10.31 36.39
CA LEU A 335 27.86 -11.39 37.35
C LEU A 335 28.97 -12.42 37.31
N THR A 336 29.46 -12.77 36.10
CA THR A 336 30.54 -13.67 35.94
C THR A 336 31.83 -13.10 36.53
N TRP A 337 32.15 -11.86 36.22
CA TRP A 337 33.34 -11.19 36.74
C TRP A 337 33.32 -11.08 38.26
N THR A 338 32.18 -10.71 38.87
CA THR A 338 32.06 -10.67 40.31
C THR A 338 32.15 -12.05 40.96
N SER A 339 31.56 -13.09 40.37
CA SER A 339 31.71 -14.47 40.85
C SER A 339 33.14 -14.98 40.77
N GLU A 340 33.87 -14.66 39.70
CA GLU A 340 35.28 -15.01 39.57
C GLU A 340 36.14 -14.33 40.64
N HIS A 341 35.92 -13.04 40.88
CA HIS A 341 36.70 -12.30 41.90
C HIS A 341 36.34 -12.72 43.33
N SER A 342 35.09 -12.98 43.63
CA SER A 342 34.62 -13.30 45.00
C SER A 342 34.93 -14.74 45.40
N LEU A 343 34.92 -15.70 44.48
CA LEU A 343 35.07 -17.12 44.79
C LEU A 343 36.47 -17.66 44.49
N THR A 344 37.06 -17.31 43.33
CA THR A 344 38.34 -17.88 42.92
C THR A 344 39.55 -17.24 43.57
N SER A 345 39.48 -15.93 43.88
CA SER A 345 40.61 -15.22 44.51
C SER A 345 40.87 -15.69 45.97
N PRO A 346 39.87 -15.82 46.85
CA PRO A 346 40.09 -16.39 48.17
C PRO A 346 40.55 -17.86 48.15
N LEU A 347 39.93 -18.70 47.28
CA LEU A 347 40.30 -20.11 47.14
C LEU A 347 41.74 -20.30 46.69
N ARG A 348 42.26 -19.50 45.76
CA ARG A 348 43.66 -19.52 45.36
C ARG A 348 44.61 -19.15 46.50
N ARG A 349 44.23 -18.21 47.38
CA ARG A 349 45.04 -17.85 48.55
C ARG A 349 45.07 -18.99 49.56
N VAL A 350 43.94 -19.64 49.80
CA VAL A 350 43.85 -20.80 50.70
C VAL A 350 44.70 -21.97 50.18
N ILE A 351 44.57 -22.32 48.88
CA ILE A 351 45.37 -23.36 48.24
C ILE A 351 46.86 -23.02 48.34
N ALA A 352 47.28 -21.78 48.04
CA ALA A 352 48.66 -21.35 48.14
C ALA A 352 49.22 -21.42 49.59
N VAL A 353 48.38 -21.27 50.60
CA VAL A 353 48.75 -21.46 52.00
C VAL A 353 48.95 -22.96 52.30
N PHE A 354 48.03 -23.81 51.86
CA PHE A 354 48.16 -25.25 52.01
C PHE A 354 49.39 -25.82 51.29
N ASP A 355 49.69 -25.34 50.08
CA ASP A 355 50.90 -25.73 49.34
C ASP A 355 52.17 -25.35 50.07
N ARG A 356 52.21 -24.17 50.72
CA ARG A 356 53.35 -23.76 51.55
C ARG A 356 53.50 -24.62 52.81
N ILE A 357 52.42 -24.95 53.45
CA ILE A 357 52.44 -25.84 54.63
C ILE A 357 52.90 -27.24 54.23
N ALA A 358 52.43 -27.77 53.09
CA ALA A 358 52.83 -29.08 52.57
C ALA A 358 54.31 -29.09 52.12
N ALA A 359 54.91 -27.96 51.72
CA ALA A 359 56.31 -27.82 51.40
C ALA A 359 57.24 -27.60 52.65
N GLY A 360 56.67 -27.64 53.83
CA GLY A 360 57.46 -27.57 55.08
C GLY A 360 57.90 -26.15 55.47
N HIS A 361 57.29 -25.12 54.88
CA HIS A 361 57.54 -23.72 55.28
C HIS A 361 56.44 -23.30 56.29
N TYR A 362 56.75 -23.38 57.58
CA TYR A 362 55.95 -22.89 58.69
C TYR A 362 56.17 -21.38 58.93
#